data_ea26d05b39237fd3aaa837e99f4298aa
#
_entry.id   ea26d05b39237fd3aaa837e99f4298aa
#
_cell.length_a   1.000
_cell.length_b   1.000
_cell.length_c   1.000
_cell.angle_alpha   90.00
_cell.angle_beta   90.00
_cell.angle_gamma   90.00
#
_symmetry.space_group_name_H-M   'P 1'
#
loop_
_entity.id
_entity.type
_entity.pdbx_description
1 polymer ?
#
loop_
_entity_poly.entity_id
_entity_poly.type
_entity_poly.pdbx_seq_one_letter_code
_entity_poly.pdbx_strand_id
1 'polypeptide(L)'
;MIITAIVNQKGGVGKTTTAIQLAAALANRGMSVLAVDMDPQANLTGTLVPAGAAGEGALTVYEVLADGSDPRAAVVPSAHPHAGVLDVLPASLFHKSLSVLDAAIGNNPDRYHRLSGALRRFEGVYDHVVIDTPPARDTLAYNALTAADGVVIPCEPSLYSADGIAPLKDSIDQTKAYTNPRVEIVGLLMTNYEHGTIVSKRMRSAVRDMAECLGTRVFDTPISHTTAVRKSQAAHTDIFTFDAKCSAARDYDAFCGQFLECVGGDGDGR
;
A
#
# COMPACT_ATOMS: atom_id res chain seq x y z
N MET A 1 5.12 3.65 15.40
CA MET A 1 4.39 3.72 14.12
C MET A 1 5.26 3.11 13.04
N ILE A 2 4.76 2.11 12.31
CA ILE A 2 5.46 1.45 11.19
C ILE A 2 4.79 1.88 9.89
N ILE A 3 5.56 2.38 8.93
CA ILE A 3 5.06 2.88 7.65
C ILE A 3 5.41 1.88 6.55
N THR A 4 4.40 1.34 5.87
CA THR A 4 4.57 0.33 4.82
C THR A 4 3.98 0.84 3.50
N ALA A 5 4.79 0.88 2.45
CA ALA A 5 4.34 1.19 1.10
C ALA A 5 4.05 -0.09 0.30
N ILE A 6 2.92 -0.11 -0.39
CA ILE A 6 2.55 -1.19 -1.30
C ILE A 6 2.91 -0.76 -2.72
N VAL A 7 3.98 -1.30 -3.27
CA VAL A 7 4.57 -0.81 -4.52
C VAL A 7 4.72 -1.89 -5.58
N ASN A 8 4.41 -1.55 -6.81
CA ASN A 8 4.82 -2.27 -8.02
C ASN A 8 4.56 -1.36 -9.22
N GLN A 9 5.46 -1.34 -10.19
CA GLN A 9 5.33 -0.52 -11.41
C GLN A 9 4.34 -1.11 -12.42
N LYS A 10 4.01 -2.39 -12.30
CA LYS A 10 3.00 -3.04 -13.13
C LYS A 10 1.59 -2.68 -12.65
N GLY A 11 0.72 -2.27 -13.57
CA GLY A 11 -0.70 -2.09 -13.31
C GLY A 11 -1.43 -3.42 -13.09
N GLY A 12 -2.48 -3.44 -12.27
CA GLY A 12 -3.36 -4.61 -12.12
C GLY A 12 -2.83 -5.73 -11.22
N VAL A 13 -1.66 -5.59 -10.60
CA VAL A 13 -1.08 -6.63 -9.72
C VAL A 13 -1.67 -6.67 -8.30
N GLY A 14 -2.70 -5.87 -8.02
CA GLY A 14 -3.39 -5.85 -6.74
C GLY A 14 -2.76 -4.95 -5.67
N LYS A 15 -2.04 -3.86 -6.03
CA LYS A 15 -1.50 -2.90 -5.05
C LYS A 15 -2.59 -2.32 -4.16
N THR A 16 -3.54 -1.60 -4.73
CA THR A 16 -4.66 -0.99 -4.00
C THR A 16 -5.44 -2.03 -3.19
N THR A 17 -5.72 -3.19 -3.80
CA THR A 17 -6.40 -4.28 -3.09
C THR A 17 -5.60 -4.71 -1.87
N THR A 18 -4.29 -4.93 -2.02
CA THR A 18 -3.40 -5.33 -0.91
C THR A 18 -3.34 -4.23 0.17
N ALA A 19 -3.26 -2.95 -0.22
CA ALA A 19 -3.25 -1.84 0.73
C ALA A 19 -4.54 -1.80 1.56
N ILE A 20 -5.70 -1.89 0.91
CA ILE A 20 -7.02 -1.93 1.58
C ILE A 20 -7.10 -3.13 2.54
N GLN A 21 -6.78 -4.34 2.05
CA GLN A 21 -6.98 -5.54 2.85
C GLN A 21 -5.95 -5.66 3.99
N LEU A 22 -4.71 -5.20 3.80
CA LEU A 22 -3.72 -5.15 4.88
C LEU A 22 -4.16 -4.15 5.97
N ALA A 23 -4.58 -2.95 5.58
CA ALA A 23 -5.06 -1.95 6.53
C ALA A 23 -6.28 -2.46 7.31
N ALA A 24 -7.27 -3.06 6.64
CA ALA A 24 -8.44 -3.65 7.28
C ALA A 24 -8.07 -4.85 8.19
N ALA A 25 -7.15 -5.72 7.78
CA ALA A 25 -6.71 -6.86 8.58
C ALA A 25 -5.98 -6.42 9.85
N LEU A 26 -5.14 -5.39 9.78
CA LEU A 26 -4.47 -4.79 10.94
C LEU A 26 -5.49 -4.16 11.89
N ALA A 27 -6.44 -3.39 11.38
CA ALA A 27 -7.50 -2.79 12.17
C ALA A 27 -8.41 -3.85 12.82
N ASN A 28 -8.72 -4.96 12.13
CA ASN A 28 -9.47 -6.08 12.70
C ASN A 28 -8.74 -6.82 13.83
N ARG A 29 -7.41 -6.63 13.94
CA ARG A 29 -6.60 -7.09 15.07
C ARG A 29 -6.54 -6.08 16.22
N GLY A 30 -7.33 -5.01 16.17
CA GLY A 30 -7.43 -4.00 17.23
C GLY A 30 -6.38 -2.89 17.14
N MET A 31 -5.62 -2.82 16.04
CA MET A 31 -4.57 -1.80 15.85
C MET A 31 -5.16 -0.49 15.33
N SER A 32 -4.46 0.62 15.58
CA SER A 32 -4.75 1.93 15.00
C SER A 32 -3.99 2.09 13.68
N VAL A 33 -4.72 2.22 12.58
CA VAL A 33 -4.17 2.19 11.22
C VAL A 33 -4.57 3.44 10.44
N LEU A 34 -3.61 4.05 9.74
CA LEU A 34 -3.85 5.07 8.72
C LEU A 34 -3.58 4.48 7.34
N ALA A 35 -4.59 4.44 6.47
CA ALA A 35 -4.41 4.16 5.04
C ALA A 35 -4.20 5.47 4.28
N VAL A 36 -3.18 5.52 3.41
CA VAL A 36 -2.85 6.71 2.61
C VAL A 36 -3.00 6.37 1.14
N ASP A 37 -3.84 7.11 0.44
CA ASP A 37 -4.08 6.92 -1.00
C ASP A 37 -3.20 7.88 -1.81
N MET A 38 -2.14 7.34 -2.41
CA MET A 38 -1.23 8.09 -3.28
C MET A 38 -1.51 7.85 -4.77
N ASP A 39 -2.54 7.07 -5.12
CA ASP A 39 -2.89 6.84 -6.52
C ASP A 39 -3.88 7.91 -7.02
N PRO A 40 -3.59 8.63 -8.11
CA PRO A 40 -4.54 9.57 -8.73
C PRO A 40 -5.89 8.95 -9.15
N GLN A 41 -5.97 7.62 -9.21
CA GLN A 41 -7.23 6.91 -9.47
C GLN A 41 -8.16 6.86 -8.25
N ALA A 42 -7.65 7.16 -7.03
CA ALA A 42 -8.39 7.21 -5.78
C ALA A 42 -9.23 5.96 -5.46
N ASN A 43 -8.74 4.78 -5.86
CA ASN A 43 -9.48 3.52 -5.68
C ASN A 43 -9.55 3.08 -4.20
N LEU A 44 -8.49 3.34 -3.40
CA LEU A 44 -8.51 3.09 -1.96
C LEU A 44 -9.52 4.03 -1.30
N THR A 45 -9.49 5.31 -1.63
CA THR A 45 -10.44 6.33 -1.16
C THR A 45 -11.87 5.93 -1.49
N GLY A 46 -12.15 5.59 -2.76
CA GLY A 46 -13.49 5.18 -3.20
C GLY A 46 -14.02 3.93 -2.51
N THR A 47 -13.12 3.10 -1.92
CA THR A 47 -13.50 1.89 -1.18
C THR A 47 -13.70 2.15 0.30
N LEU A 48 -12.82 2.90 0.95
CA LEU A 48 -12.79 3.02 2.40
C LEU A 48 -13.44 4.30 2.94
N VAL A 49 -13.58 5.35 2.15
CA VAL A 49 -14.09 6.64 2.62
C VAL A 49 -15.60 6.75 2.41
N PRO A 50 -16.35 7.29 3.39
CA PRO A 50 -17.79 7.51 3.25
C PRO A 50 -18.09 8.41 2.06
N ALA A 51 -19.21 8.13 1.36
CA ALA A 51 -19.63 8.89 0.20
C ALA A 51 -19.72 10.40 0.55
N GLY A 52 -19.07 11.23 -0.27
CA GLY A 52 -19.05 12.69 -0.10
C GLY A 52 -17.93 13.22 0.82
N ALA A 53 -17.30 12.40 1.66
CA ALA A 53 -16.29 12.90 2.61
C ALA A 53 -14.95 13.30 1.95
N ALA A 54 -14.63 12.77 0.76
CA ALA A 54 -13.52 13.21 -0.09
C ALA A 54 -14.02 13.97 -1.33
N GLY A 55 -15.12 14.71 -1.17
CA GLY A 55 -15.79 15.45 -2.23
C GLY A 55 -15.14 16.78 -2.56
N GLU A 56 -15.87 17.60 -3.34
CA GLU A 56 -15.43 18.93 -3.73
C GLU A 56 -15.16 19.81 -2.50
N GLY A 57 -13.98 20.41 -2.43
CA GLY A 57 -13.54 21.25 -1.30
C GLY A 57 -13.01 20.48 -0.09
N ALA A 58 -13.02 19.15 -0.08
CA ALA A 58 -12.38 18.36 0.96
C ALA A 58 -10.84 18.49 0.87
N LEU A 59 -10.17 18.52 2.02
CA LEU A 59 -8.72 18.37 2.06
C LEU A 59 -8.35 16.91 1.76
N THR A 60 -7.33 16.75 0.93
CA THR A 60 -6.83 15.45 0.48
C THR A 60 -5.30 15.40 0.62
N VAL A 61 -4.72 14.25 0.32
CA VAL A 61 -3.27 14.10 0.28
C VAL A 61 -2.61 15.11 -0.67
N TYR A 62 -3.32 15.60 -1.69
CA TYR A 62 -2.79 16.63 -2.60
C TYR A 62 -2.49 17.95 -1.86
N GLU A 63 -3.44 18.51 -1.14
CA GLU A 63 -3.26 19.77 -0.41
C GLU A 63 -2.20 19.64 0.68
N VAL A 64 -2.11 18.45 1.28
CA VAL A 64 -1.05 18.12 2.26
C VAL A 64 0.33 18.18 1.60
N LEU A 65 0.49 17.59 0.41
CA LEU A 65 1.79 17.53 -0.27
C LEU A 65 2.12 18.82 -1.03
N ALA A 66 1.14 19.45 -1.70
CA ALA A 66 1.36 20.66 -2.51
C ALA A 66 1.49 21.92 -1.64
N ASP A 67 0.52 22.11 -0.73
CA ASP A 67 0.35 23.37 -0.01
C ASP A 67 0.88 23.30 1.43
N GLY A 68 1.22 22.10 1.93
CA GLY A 68 1.65 21.89 3.32
C GLY A 68 0.51 21.97 4.34
N SER A 69 -0.73 21.74 3.90
CA SER A 69 -1.91 21.69 4.77
C SER A 69 -1.72 20.70 5.92
N ASP A 70 -2.37 20.93 7.07
CA ASP A 70 -2.27 19.99 8.20
C ASP A 70 -2.89 18.64 7.82
N PRO A 71 -2.12 17.53 7.77
CA PRO A 71 -2.63 16.23 7.37
C PRO A 71 -3.73 15.72 8.31
N ARG A 72 -3.75 16.15 9.59
CA ARG A 72 -4.78 15.76 10.54
C ARG A 72 -6.17 16.29 10.17
N ALA A 73 -6.23 17.43 9.48
CA ALA A 73 -7.49 17.99 9.00
C ALA A 73 -8.00 17.30 7.74
N ALA A 74 -7.14 16.54 7.04
CA ALA A 74 -7.50 15.79 5.83
C ALA A 74 -7.89 14.33 6.12
N VAL A 75 -7.63 13.81 7.32
CA VAL A 75 -7.94 12.42 7.67
C VAL A 75 -9.44 12.22 7.87
N VAL A 76 -9.95 11.13 7.32
CA VAL A 76 -11.36 10.73 7.37
C VAL A 76 -11.46 9.30 7.92
N PRO A 77 -12.34 9.02 8.91
CA PRO A 77 -12.59 7.66 9.36
C PRO A 77 -13.10 6.76 8.23
N SER A 78 -12.72 5.48 8.26
CA SER A 78 -13.25 4.48 7.31
C SER A 78 -14.78 4.38 7.42
N ALA A 79 -15.43 4.13 6.27
CA ALA A 79 -16.86 3.84 6.19
C ALA A 79 -17.22 2.49 6.83
N HIS A 80 -16.25 1.61 7.05
CA HIS A 80 -16.46 0.23 7.49
C HIS A 80 -16.03 0.04 8.94
N PRO A 81 -16.79 -0.71 9.74
CA PRO A 81 -16.44 -0.98 11.13
C PRO A 81 -15.31 -2.02 11.21
N HIS A 82 -14.34 -1.77 12.11
CA HIS A 82 -13.25 -2.66 12.45
C HIS A 82 -13.12 -2.76 13.97
N ALA A 83 -12.37 -3.74 14.47
CA ALA A 83 -12.16 -3.90 15.92
C ALA A 83 -11.27 -2.79 16.50
N GLY A 84 -10.33 -2.27 15.72
CA GLY A 84 -9.50 -1.11 16.02
C GLY A 84 -9.91 0.10 15.20
N VAL A 85 -8.98 1.01 14.98
CA VAL A 85 -9.17 2.24 14.21
C VAL A 85 -8.64 2.04 12.79
N LEU A 86 -9.44 2.40 11.80
CA LEU A 86 -8.99 2.56 10.42
C LEU A 86 -9.41 3.93 9.92
N ASP A 87 -8.43 4.79 9.73
CA ASP A 87 -8.61 6.11 9.15
C ASP A 87 -7.93 6.18 7.77
N VAL A 88 -8.34 7.13 6.96
CA VAL A 88 -7.83 7.32 5.59
C VAL A 88 -7.35 8.76 5.41
N LEU A 89 -6.16 8.93 4.87
CA LEU A 89 -5.73 10.17 4.23
C LEU A 89 -6.06 10.04 2.73
N PRO A 90 -7.17 10.66 2.26
CA PRO A 90 -7.75 10.33 0.97
C PRO A 90 -7.05 11.02 -0.19
N ALA A 91 -7.11 10.40 -1.38
CA ALA A 91 -6.95 11.11 -2.65
C ALA A 91 -8.28 11.77 -3.07
N SER A 92 -8.21 12.71 -4.01
CA SER A 92 -9.42 13.35 -4.53
C SER A 92 -10.18 12.43 -5.49
N LEU A 93 -11.47 12.24 -5.26
CA LEU A 93 -12.37 11.51 -6.17
C LEU A 93 -12.85 12.38 -7.36
N PHE A 94 -12.76 13.70 -7.26
CA PHE A 94 -13.34 14.64 -8.22
C PHE A 94 -12.31 15.38 -9.06
N HIS A 95 -11.11 15.56 -8.53
CA HIS A 95 -10.03 16.28 -9.20
C HIS A 95 -8.82 15.36 -9.33
N LYS A 96 -8.26 15.26 -10.52
CA LYS A 96 -6.99 14.55 -10.75
C LYS A 96 -5.80 15.34 -10.19
N SER A 97 -5.97 15.89 -8.99
CA SER A 97 -5.00 16.80 -8.37
C SER A 97 -3.63 16.16 -8.20
N LEU A 98 -3.57 14.87 -7.81
CA LEU A 98 -2.30 14.16 -7.68
C LEU A 98 -1.56 14.02 -9.01
N SER A 99 -2.27 13.95 -10.14
CA SER A 99 -1.62 13.85 -11.45
C SER A 99 -0.87 15.13 -11.89
N VAL A 100 -1.14 16.25 -11.22
CA VAL A 100 -0.46 17.55 -11.48
C VAL A 100 0.45 17.97 -10.33
N LEU A 101 0.69 17.08 -9.36
CA LEU A 101 1.50 17.37 -8.18
C LEU A 101 2.93 17.79 -8.56
N ASP A 102 3.54 17.16 -9.56
CA ASP A 102 4.87 17.52 -10.04
C ASP A 102 4.97 18.99 -10.48
N ALA A 103 3.93 19.50 -11.13
CA ALA A 103 3.87 20.90 -11.52
C ALA A 103 3.68 21.85 -10.32
N ALA A 104 2.91 21.43 -9.33
CA ALA A 104 2.64 22.21 -8.11
C ALA A 104 3.87 22.30 -7.19
N ILE A 105 4.58 21.19 -7.01
CA ILE A 105 5.77 21.13 -6.15
C ILE A 105 7.02 21.68 -6.88
N GLY A 106 7.06 21.53 -8.20
CA GLY A 106 8.19 22.00 -9.05
C GLY A 106 9.51 21.33 -8.68
N ASN A 107 10.62 22.11 -8.82
CA ASN A 107 11.97 21.65 -8.49
C ASN A 107 12.36 21.87 -7.02
N ASN A 108 11.38 21.87 -6.10
CA ASN A 108 11.67 22.02 -4.67
C ASN A 108 12.60 20.88 -4.21
N PRO A 109 13.71 21.15 -3.51
CA PRO A 109 14.61 20.14 -2.98
C PRO A 109 13.90 19.09 -2.10
N ASP A 110 12.87 19.52 -1.36
CA ASP A 110 12.11 18.66 -0.44
C ASP A 110 10.97 17.89 -1.11
N ARG A 111 10.85 17.94 -2.44
CA ARG A 111 9.71 17.36 -3.17
C ARG A 111 9.41 15.88 -2.85
N TYR A 112 10.44 15.10 -2.50
CA TYR A 112 10.30 13.69 -2.15
C TYR A 112 10.09 13.44 -0.64
N HIS A 113 10.24 14.48 0.20
CA HIS A 113 10.09 14.39 1.66
C HIS A 113 8.75 14.91 2.19
N ARG A 114 7.85 15.34 1.30
CA ARG A 114 6.57 15.94 1.68
C ARG A 114 5.69 14.99 2.49
N LEU A 115 5.54 13.74 2.02
CA LEU A 115 4.74 12.75 2.71
C LEU A 115 5.39 12.35 4.05
N SER A 116 6.69 12.10 4.09
CA SER A 116 7.39 11.76 5.33
C SER A 116 7.27 12.86 6.38
N GLY A 117 7.37 14.14 5.96
CA GLY A 117 7.14 15.30 6.82
C GLY A 117 5.71 15.35 7.37
N ALA A 118 4.72 15.07 6.54
CA ALA A 118 3.31 15.03 6.95
C ALA A 118 3.03 13.90 7.94
N LEU A 119 3.54 12.68 7.67
CA LEU A 119 3.28 11.50 8.51
C LEU A 119 3.90 11.58 9.90
N ARG A 120 4.98 12.34 10.10
CA ARG A 120 5.54 12.61 11.45
C ARG A 120 4.53 13.23 12.41
N ARG A 121 3.52 13.94 11.90
CA ARG A 121 2.47 14.54 12.74
C ARG A 121 1.53 13.52 13.38
N PHE A 122 1.63 12.25 12.94
CA PHE A 122 0.86 11.12 13.46
C PHE A 122 1.68 10.18 14.37
N GLU A 123 2.92 10.54 14.71
CA GLU A 123 3.72 9.75 15.65
C GLU A 123 2.98 9.58 16.98
N GLY A 124 2.86 8.31 17.44
CA GLY A 124 2.12 7.97 18.67
C GLY A 124 0.59 7.94 18.52
N VAL A 125 0.03 8.23 17.33
CA VAL A 125 -1.41 8.17 17.04
C VAL A 125 -1.78 6.83 16.41
N TYR A 126 -1.02 6.40 15.39
CA TYR A 126 -1.25 5.14 14.69
C TYR A 126 -0.13 4.14 14.97
N ASP A 127 -0.49 2.87 15.04
CA ASP A 127 0.47 1.75 15.10
C ASP A 127 1.10 1.52 13.73
N HIS A 128 0.26 1.54 12.67
CA HIS A 128 0.64 1.30 11.30
C HIS A 128 0.13 2.37 10.34
N VAL A 129 0.94 2.66 9.31
CA VAL A 129 0.53 3.43 8.14
C VAL A 129 0.72 2.53 6.91
N VAL A 130 -0.33 2.40 6.08
CA VAL A 130 -0.30 1.64 4.82
C VAL A 130 -0.50 2.60 3.66
N ILE A 131 0.49 2.68 2.75
CA ILE A 131 0.48 3.62 1.63
C ILE A 131 0.20 2.84 0.33
N ASP A 132 -0.91 3.15 -0.35
CA ASP A 132 -1.18 2.70 -1.72
C ASP A 132 -0.48 3.60 -2.73
N THR A 133 0.14 3.03 -3.76
CA THR A 133 0.93 3.78 -4.73
C THR A 133 0.47 3.57 -6.17
N PRO A 134 0.66 4.59 -7.06
CA PRO A 134 0.40 4.43 -8.47
C PRO A 134 1.38 3.46 -9.15
N PRO A 135 1.05 2.93 -10.34
CA PRO A 135 1.95 2.09 -11.14
C PRO A 135 2.97 2.94 -11.93
N ALA A 136 3.58 3.94 -11.30
CA ALA A 136 4.46 4.90 -11.98
C ALA A 136 5.77 5.08 -11.22
N ARG A 137 6.79 5.62 -11.93
CA ARG A 137 8.07 6.08 -11.36
C ARG A 137 8.05 7.61 -11.32
N ASP A 138 7.21 8.16 -10.45
CA ASP A 138 6.96 9.59 -10.36
C ASP A 138 7.18 10.10 -8.93
N THR A 139 6.94 11.37 -8.72
CA THR A 139 7.08 12.02 -7.41
C THR A 139 6.20 11.37 -6.34
N LEU A 140 5.04 10.82 -6.70
CA LEU A 140 4.14 10.15 -5.74
C LEU A 140 4.77 8.85 -5.22
N ALA A 141 5.29 8.01 -6.12
CA ALA A 141 5.97 6.77 -5.74
C ALA A 141 7.23 7.04 -4.91
N TYR A 142 8.03 8.04 -5.28
CA TYR A 142 9.21 8.42 -4.49
C TYR A 142 8.85 9.01 -3.12
N ASN A 143 7.76 9.77 -2.98
CA ASN A 143 7.27 10.21 -1.66
C ASN A 143 6.87 9.02 -0.77
N ALA A 144 6.17 8.04 -1.34
CA ALA A 144 5.79 6.83 -0.61
C ALA A 144 7.03 6.03 -0.15
N LEU A 145 8.00 5.79 -1.03
CA LEU A 145 9.25 5.08 -0.71
C LEU A 145 10.11 5.85 0.30
N THR A 146 10.16 7.18 0.18
CA THR A 146 10.92 8.04 1.10
C THR A 146 10.31 8.04 2.50
N ALA A 147 8.99 7.91 2.61
CA ALA A 147 8.29 7.88 3.89
C ALA A 147 8.26 6.49 4.55
N ALA A 148 8.43 5.41 3.77
CA ALA A 148 8.23 4.04 4.23
C ALA A 148 9.41 3.50 5.04
N ASP A 149 9.13 2.73 6.10
CA ASP A 149 10.09 1.86 6.77
C ASP A 149 10.25 0.55 5.98
N GLY A 150 9.15 0.04 5.43
CA GLY A 150 9.10 -1.19 4.68
C GLY A 150 8.28 -1.13 3.40
N VAL A 151 8.60 -2.03 2.47
CA VAL A 151 7.94 -2.16 1.17
C VAL A 151 7.41 -3.57 1.01
N VAL A 152 6.12 -3.72 0.70
CA VAL A 152 5.51 -4.96 0.24
C VAL A 152 5.28 -4.87 -1.27
N ILE A 153 5.67 -5.90 -2.00
CA ILE A 153 5.60 -5.95 -3.46
C ILE A 153 4.57 -7.01 -3.89
N PRO A 154 3.31 -6.64 -4.21
CA PRO A 154 2.36 -7.56 -4.79
C PRO A 154 2.80 -7.99 -6.18
N CYS A 155 2.80 -9.30 -6.44
CA CYS A 155 3.20 -9.89 -7.71
C CYS A 155 2.10 -10.83 -8.22
N GLU A 156 1.54 -10.54 -9.38
CA GLU A 156 0.68 -11.50 -10.06
C GLU A 156 1.54 -12.55 -10.77
N PRO A 157 1.26 -13.85 -10.61
CA PRO A 157 1.94 -14.89 -11.33
C PRO A 157 1.69 -14.77 -12.84
N SER A 158 2.62 -14.19 -13.57
CA SER A 158 2.58 -14.10 -15.03
C SER A 158 3.99 -14.31 -15.62
N LEU A 159 4.07 -14.79 -16.87
CA LEU A 159 5.34 -15.05 -17.56
C LEU A 159 6.24 -13.82 -17.72
N TYR A 160 5.69 -12.61 -17.55
CA TYR A 160 6.39 -11.32 -17.71
C TYR A 160 6.71 -10.62 -16.35
N SER A 161 6.62 -11.34 -15.23
CA SER A 161 6.83 -10.72 -13.91
C SER A 161 8.27 -10.28 -13.67
N ALA A 162 9.24 -10.93 -14.34
CA ALA A 162 10.66 -10.61 -14.17
C ALA A 162 11.05 -9.22 -14.74
N ASP A 163 10.42 -8.79 -15.85
CA ASP A 163 10.76 -7.52 -16.51
C ASP A 163 10.36 -6.28 -15.70
N GLY A 164 9.39 -6.42 -14.78
CA GLY A 164 8.91 -5.31 -13.93
C GLY A 164 9.71 -5.08 -12.65
N ILE A 165 10.59 -6.01 -12.25
CA ILE A 165 11.28 -5.96 -10.96
C ILE A 165 12.57 -5.17 -11.02
N ALA A 166 13.35 -5.27 -12.08
CA ALA A 166 14.58 -4.52 -12.20
C ALA A 166 14.34 -2.99 -12.10
N PRO A 167 13.38 -2.39 -12.80
CA PRO A 167 13.05 -0.98 -12.63
C PRO A 167 12.57 -0.60 -11.22
N LEU A 168 11.84 -1.50 -10.53
CA LEU A 168 11.42 -1.27 -9.15
C LEU A 168 12.61 -1.30 -8.19
N LYS A 169 13.52 -2.28 -8.38
CA LYS A 169 14.76 -2.35 -7.61
C LYS A 169 15.57 -1.06 -7.75
N ASP A 170 15.74 -0.55 -8.96
CA ASP A 170 16.45 0.72 -9.20
C ASP A 170 15.81 1.88 -8.42
N SER A 171 14.47 1.96 -8.38
CA SER A 171 13.77 3.01 -7.63
C SER A 171 14.00 2.90 -6.12
N ILE A 172 13.99 1.67 -5.58
CA ILE A 172 14.27 1.42 -4.16
C ILE A 172 15.74 1.72 -3.85
N ASP A 173 16.68 1.28 -4.68
CA ASP A 173 18.11 1.54 -4.50
C ASP A 173 18.42 3.05 -4.57
N GLN A 174 17.81 3.79 -5.49
CA GLN A 174 17.90 5.26 -5.54
C GLN A 174 17.32 5.90 -4.27
N THR A 175 16.17 5.42 -3.79
CA THR A 175 15.59 5.91 -2.54
C THR A 175 16.52 5.66 -1.36
N LYS A 176 17.11 4.46 -1.26
CA LYS A 176 18.13 4.14 -0.23
C LYS A 176 19.34 5.05 -0.29
N ALA A 177 19.81 5.35 -1.50
CA ALA A 177 21.01 6.15 -1.69
C ALA A 177 20.80 7.65 -1.38
N TYR A 178 19.61 8.20 -1.64
CA TYR A 178 19.43 9.66 -1.66
C TYR A 178 18.43 10.21 -0.65
N THR A 179 17.36 9.46 -0.29
CA THR A 179 16.27 10.03 0.49
C THR A 179 15.90 9.23 1.74
N ASN A 180 15.99 7.89 1.70
CA ASN A 180 15.64 7.04 2.83
C ASN A 180 16.55 5.80 2.91
N PRO A 181 17.69 5.87 3.59
CA PRO A 181 18.64 4.74 3.68
C PRO A 181 18.09 3.54 4.46
N ARG A 182 16.96 3.68 5.18
CA ARG A 182 16.40 2.63 6.03
C ARG A 182 15.29 1.83 5.36
N VAL A 183 14.79 2.26 4.19
CA VAL A 183 13.69 1.53 3.53
C VAL A 183 14.11 0.10 3.18
N GLU A 184 13.32 -0.89 3.57
CA GLU A 184 13.61 -2.30 3.32
C GLU A 184 12.47 -2.97 2.55
N ILE A 185 12.79 -4.02 1.79
CA ILE A 185 11.78 -4.84 1.14
C ILE A 185 11.35 -5.93 2.13
N VAL A 186 10.16 -5.79 2.71
CA VAL A 186 9.59 -6.74 3.67
C VAL A 186 9.32 -8.09 3.01
N GLY A 187 8.83 -8.08 1.78
CA GLY A 187 8.63 -9.29 1.01
C GLY A 187 7.77 -9.11 -0.25
N LEU A 188 7.76 -10.16 -1.07
CA LEU A 188 6.91 -10.29 -2.24
C LEU A 188 5.63 -11.05 -1.87
N LEU A 189 4.46 -10.50 -2.22
CA LEU A 189 3.16 -11.14 -2.03
C LEU A 189 2.61 -11.62 -3.36
N MET A 190 2.45 -12.94 -3.53
CA MET A 190 1.77 -13.47 -4.70
C MET A 190 0.27 -13.20 -4.62
N THR A 191 -0.26 -12.50 -5.62
CA THR A 191 -1.67 -12.17 -5.75
C THR A 191 -2.31 -12.92 -6.92
N ASN A 192 -3.63 -13.01 -6.93
CA ASN A 192 -4.39 -13.66 -8.01
C ASN A 192 -3.93 -15.10 -8.31
N TYR A 193 -3.62 -15.86 -7.25
CA TYR A 193 -2.98 -17.17 -7.37
C TYR A 193 -4.01 -18.29 -7.59
N GLU A 194 -3.82 -19.08 -8.65
CA GLU A 194 -4.63 -20.26 -8.94
C GLU A 194 -3.94 -21.52 -8.40
N HIS A 195 -4.51 -22.11 -7.36
CA HIS A 195 -3.95 -23.30 -6.73
C HIS A 195 -4.02 -24.54 -7.65
N GLY A 196 -3.02 -25.41 -7.57
CA GLY A 196 -3.04 -26.72 -8.19
C GLY A 196 -2.60 -26.79 -9.67
N THR A 197 -2.35 -25.67 -10.32
CA THR A 197 -1.91 -25.65 -11.72
C THR A 197 -0.38 -25.79 -11.86
N ILE A 198 0.08 -26.39 -12.99
CA ILE A 198 1.51 -26.48 -13.31
C ILE A 198 2.10 -25.06 -13.50
N VAL A 199 1.30 -24.17 -14.07
CA VAL A 199 1.66 -22.78 -14.30
C VAL A 199 1.95 -22.07 -12.99
N SER A 200 1.07 -22.17 -12.01
CA SER A 200 1.25 -21.54 -10.71
C SER A 200 2.49 -22.06 -9.96
N LYS A 201 2.80 -23.36 -10.09
CA LYS A 201 4.02 -23.92 -9.49
C LYS A 201 5.31 -23.34 -10.10
N ARG A 202 5.36 -23.23 -11.45
CA ARG A 202 6.51 -22.63 -12.14
C ARG A 202 6.66 -21.15 -11.79
N MET A 203 5.56 -20.44 -11.70
CA MET A 203 5.56 -19.01 -11.35
C MET A 203 5.99 -18.78 -9.91
N ARG A 204 5.62 -19.66 -8.97
CA ARG A 204 6.12 -19.59 -7.59
C ARG A 204 7.65 -19.71 -7.52
N SER A 205 8.25 -20.56 -8.37
CA SER A 205 9.72 -20.63 -8.50
C SER A 205 10.30 -19.30 -9.00
N ALA A 206 9.74 -18.73 -10.08
CA ALA A 206 10.22 -17.46 -10.63
C ALA A 206 10.11 -16.30 -9.62
N VAL A 207 9.03 -16.24 -8.81
CA VAL A 207 8.90 -15.22 -7.76
C VAL A 207 9.91 -15.43 -6.63
N ARG A 208 10.31 -16.67 -6.32
CA ARG A 208 11.40 -16.95 -5.37
C ARG A 208 12.74 -16.49 -5.91
N ASP A 209 13.05 -16.81 -7.16
CA ASP A 209 14.29 -16.34 -7.81
C ASP A 209 14.37 -14.81 -7.80
N MET A 210 13.22 -14.13 -8.01
CA MET A 210 13.11 -12.68 -7.91
C MET A 210 13.36 -12.17 -6.49
N ALA A 211 12.80 -12.84 -5.47
CA ALA A 211 13.02 -12.47 -4.08
C ALA A 211 14.50 -12.60 -3.69
N GLU A 212 15.18 -13.65 -4.15
CA GLU A 212 16.62 -13.82 -3.97
C GLU A 212 17.42 -12.68 -4.62
N CYS A 213 17.09 -12.28 -5.86
CA CYS A 213 17.71 -11.14 -6.54
C CYS A 213 17.51 -9.81 -5.81
N LEU A 214 16.39 -9.66 -5.11
CA LEU A 214 16.07 -8.48 -4.32
C LEU A 214 16.61 -8.55 -2.88
N GLY A 215 17.19 -9.66 -2.48
CA GLY A 215 17.65 -9.90 -1.09
C GLY A 215 16.50 -9.94 -0.08
N THR A 216 15.34 -10.46 -0.48
CA THR A 216 14.13 -10.51 0.35
C THR A 216 13.46 -11.88 0.30
N ARG A 217 12.27 -11.99 0.89
CA ARG A 217 11.46 -13.22 0.97
C ARG A 217 10.19 -13.15 0.13
N VAL A 218 9.59 -14.30 -0.10
CA VAL A 218 8.20 -14.41 -0.58
C VAL A 218 7.34 -14.81 0.60
N PHE A 219 6.22 -14.11 0.82
CA PHE A 219 5.25 -14.52 1.83
C PHE A 219 4.68 -15.90 1.50
N ASP A 220 4.54 -16.75 2.51
CA ASP A 220 4.15 -18.14 2.32
C ASP A 220 2.72 -18.30 1.80
N THR A 221 1.82 -17.41 2.24
CA THR A 221 0.41 -17.41 1.86
C THR A 221 0.19 -16.55 0.61
N PRO A 222 -0.03 -17.16 -0.57
CA PRO A 222 -0.46 -16.42 -1.74
C PRO A 222 -1.94 -16.05 -1.61
N ILE A 223 -2.33 -14.93 -2.20
CA ILE A 223 -3.73 -14.50 -2.25
C ILE A 223 -4.45 -15.21 -3.40
N SER A 224 -5.41 -16.06 -3.07
CA SER A 224 -6.18 -16.86 -4.02
C SER A 224 -6.95 -16.00 -5.02
N HIS A 225 -6.95 -16.43 -6.28
CA HIS A 225 -7.87 -15.90 -7.28
C HIS A 225 -9.32 -16.21 -6.86
N THR A 226 -10.13 -15.18 -6.67
CA THR A 226 -11.54 -15.35 -6.32
C THR A 226 -12.40 -14.19 -6.85
N THR A 227 -13.63 -14.52 -7.22
CA THR A 227 -14.62 -13.50 -7.61
C THR A 227 -15.06 -12.61 -6.44
N ALA A 228 -14.86 -13.05 -5.19
CA ALA A 228 -15.21 -12.27 -4.01
C ALA A 228 -14.45 -10.94 -3.94
N VAL A 229 -13.16 -10.92 -4.29
CA VAL A 229 -12.35 -9.69 -4.34
C VAL A 229 -12.96 -8.68 -5.33
N ARG A 230 -13.30 -9.11 -6.55
CA ARG A 230 -13.93 -8.22 -7.54
C ARG A 230 -15.30 -7.73 -7.09
N LYS A 231 -16.08 -8.57 -6.41
CA LYS A 231 -17.40 -8.20 -5.88
C LYS A 231 -17.28 -7.22 -4.72
N SER A 232 -16.31 -7.39 -3.81
CA SER A 232 -16.08 -6.43 -2.72
C SER A 232 -15.64 -5.06 -3.26
N GLN A 233 -14.78 -5.02 -4.28
CA GLN A 233 -14.41 -3.79 -4.96
C GLN A 233 -15.61 -3.09 -5.61
N ALA A 234 -16.47 -3.84 -6.31
CA ALA A 234 -17.70 -3.30 -6.90
C ALA A 234 -18.71 -2.82 -5.85
N ALA A 235 -18.68 -3.39 -4.65
CA ALA A 235 -19.49 -2.97 -3.51
C ALA A 235 -18.83 -1.85 -2.68
N HIS A 236 -17.65 -1.34 -3.08
CA HIS A 236 -16.89 -0.34 -2.35
C HIS A 236 -16.65 -0.72 -0.88
N THR A 237 -16.19 -1.95 -0.63
CA THR A 237 -15.94 -2.44 0.72
C THR A 237 -14.71 -3.34 0.77
N ASP A 238 -14.07 -3.45 1.94
CA ASP A 238 -13.02 -4.43 2.17
C ASP A 238 -13.57 -5.86 2.18
N ILE A 239 -12.68 -6.85 1.99
CA ILE A 239 -13.08 -8.26 1.86
C ILE A 239 -13.63 -8.83 3.16
N PHE A 240 -13.17 -8.34 4.32
CA PHE A 240 -13.60 -8.86 5.62
C PHE A 240 -15.01 -8.41 5.95
N THR A 241 -15.36 -7.18 5.60
CA THR A 241 -16.73 -6.64 5.69
C THR A 241 -17.65 -7.30 4.67
N PHE A 242 -17.16 -7.57 3.44
CA PHE A 242 -17.95 -8.16 2.36
C PHE A 242 -18.25 -9.65 2.59
N ASP A 243 -17.21 -10.46 2.83
CA ASP A 243 -17.30 -11.91 3.07
C ASP A 243 -16.07 -12.42 3.82
N ALA A 244 -16.11 -12.31 5.16
CA ALA A 244 -15.04 -12.74 6.05
C ALA A 244 -14.69 -14.23 5.94
N LYS A 245 -15.57 -15.06 5.33
CA LYS A 245 -15.37 -16.50 5.22
C LYS A 245 -14.81 -16.94 3.87
N CYS A 246 -14.67 -16.05 2.90
CA CYS A 246 -14.11 -16.40 1.60
C CYS A 246 -12.61 -16.76 1.71
N SER A 247 -12.06 -17.40 0.67
CA SER A 247 -10.63 -17.77 0.65
C SER A 247 -9.72 -16.54 0.73
N ALA A 248 -10.02 -15.47 -0.02
CA ALA A 248 -9.19 -14.28 -0.02
C ALA A 248 -9.16 -13.58 1.34
N ALA A 249 -10.26 -13.55 2.11
CA ALA A 249 -10.26 -12.99 3.46
C ALA A 249 -9.33 -13.77 4.39
N ARG A 250 -9.38 -15.12 4.32
CA ARG A 250 -8.44 -15.97 5.08
C ARG A 250 -6.99 -15.79 4.65
N ASP A 251 -6.75 -15.66 3.34
CA ASP A 251 -5.40 -15.49 2.81
C ASP A 251 -4.82 -14.13 3.24
N TYR A 252 -5.59 -13.05 3.17
CA TYR A 252 -5.17 -11.73 3.65
C TYR A 252 -4.98 -11.70 5.16
N ASP A 253 -5.79 -12.41 5.93
CA ASP A 253 -5.59 -12.53 7.37
C ASP A 253 -4.29 -13.27 7.71
N ALA A 254 -4.02 -14.39 7.04
CA ALA A 254 -2.77 -15.14 7.20
C ALA A 254 -1.55 -14.33 6.75
N PHE A 255 -1.64 -13.62 5.61
CA PHE A 255 -0.61 -12.70 5.16
C PHE A 255 -0.33 -11.60 6.19
N CYS A 256 -1.37 -11.00 6.77
CA CYS A 256 -1.22 -10.00 7.82
C CYS A 256 -0.47 -10.54 9.04
N GLY A 257 -0.71 -11.79 9.45
CA GLY A 257 0.06 -12.46 10.50
C GLY A 257 1.55 -12.54 10.16
N GLN A 258 1.89 -13.05 8.97
CA GLN A 258 3.28 -13.12 8.49
C GLN A 258 3.94 -11.75 8.35
N PHE A 259 3.19 -10.76 7.89
CA PHE A 259 3.66 -9.36 7.81
C PHE A 259 4.05 -8.84 9.19
N LEU A 260 3.21 -9.03 10.21
CA LEU A 260 3.49 -8.59 11.58
C LEU A 260 4.73 -9.27 12.17
N GLU A 261 4.94 -10.56 11.91
CA GLU A 261 6.16 -11.27 12.29
C GLU A 261 7.42 -10.66 11.67
N CYS A 262 7.31 -10.19 10.41
CA CYS A 262 8.43 -9.55 9.71
C CYS A 262 8.77 -8.17 10.26
N VAL A 263 7.75 -7.33 10.54
CA VAL A 263 7.97 -5.94 10.96
C VAL A 263 8.05 -5.77 12.48
N GLY A 264 7.60 -6.75 13.27
CA GLY A 264 7.65 -6.77 14.74
C GLY A 264 8.91 -7.41 15.31
N GLY A 265 9.69 -8.16 14.51
CA GLY A 265 10.85 -8.93 14.97
C GLY A 265 12.08 -8.09 15.32
N ASP A 266 12.15 -6.82 14.96
CA ASP A 266 13.30 -5.94 15.22
C ASP A 266 13.22 -5.17 16.58
N GLY A 267 12.22 -5.49 17.42
CA GLY A 267 11.96 -4.75 18.67
C GLY A 267 12.82 -5.17 19.89
N ASP A 268 13.60 -6.26 19.81
CA ASP A 268 14.33 -6.79 20.97
C ASP A 268 15.88 -6.70 20.85
N GLY A 269 16.36 -5.78 20.06
CA GLY A 269 17.81 -5.63 19.80
C GLY A 269 18.34 -4.21 19.64
N ARG A 270 17.70 -3.16 20.27
CA ARG A 270 18.31 -1.82 20.33
C ARG A 270 18.19 -1.21 21.72
#